data_327232111c5f84670e386ae505691e9b
#
_entry.id   327232111c5f84670e386ae505691e9b
#
_cell.length_a   1.000
_cell.length_b   1.000
_cell.length_c   1.000
_cell.angle_alpha   90.00
_cell.angle_beta   90.00
_cell.angle_gamma   90.00
#
_symmetry.space_group_name_H-M   'P 1'
#
loop_
_entity.id
_entity.type
_entity.pdbx_description
1 polymer ?
#
loop_
_entity_poly.entity_id
_entity_poly.type
_entity_poly.pdbx_seq_one_letter_code
_entity_poly.pdbx_strand_id
1 'polypeptide(L)'
;MRGPIRMTATQDFGRTEVAPLIDRFLDLHPAVQIALHLSDGVVDLVEQDIDLALRNGPLADSALKARLMLRGRRVVCAAPSYWANHAAPNHPDDLAAHNCLVHPRPGSTFSSWSFTVEGRPVTVRVAGNRVANDGGVLRQWALDGHGVIMRNALDIRKELASGALVTALDTFVTSNANLYAVTAGSVSSQRVRTFIDFLAKNLVAD
;
A
#
# COMPACT_ATOMS: atom_id res chain seq x y z
N MET A 1 -8.68 -17.79 23.93
CA MET A 1 -8.17 -16.43 23.70
C MET A 1 -9.38 -15.50 23.60
N ARG A 2 -9.39 -14.33 24.25
CA ARG A 2 -10.53 -13.38 24.29
C ARG A 2 -10.06 -11.94 24.40
N GLY A 3 -10.93 -10.99 24.06
CA GLY A 3 -10.75 -9.54 24.23
C GLY A 3 -10.44 -8.81 22.92
N PRO A 4 -10.36 -7.47 22.95
CA PRO A 4 -10.22 -6.63 21.75
C PRO A 4 -8.80 -6.64 21.19
N ILE A 5 -8.71 -6.51 19.88
CA ILE A 5 -7.50 -6.15 19.11
C ILE A 5 -7.86 -4.88 18.33
N ARG A 6 -7.15 -3.79 18.56
CA ARG A 6 -7.28 -2.54 17.81
C ARG A 6 -6.15 -2.49 16.79
N MET A 7 -6.51 -2.41 15.52
CA MET A 7 -5.52 -2.41 14.47
C MET A 7 -5.77 -1.33 13.43
N THR A 8 -4.71 -0.95 12.74
CA THR A 8 -4.79 -0.07 11.57
C THR A 8 -4.08 -0.70 10.38
N ALA A 9 -4.60 -0.42 9.19
CA ALA A 9 -4.01 -0.79 7.91
C ALA A 9 -4.20 0.33 6.89
N THR A 10 -3.44 0.30 5.78
CA THR A 10 -3.70 1.19 4.65
C THR A 10 -5.07 0.90 4.06
N GLN A 11 -5.72 1.91 3.50
CA GLN A 11 -7.14 1.83 3.12
C GLN A 11 -7.42 0.70 2.12
N ASP A 12 -6.67 0.64 1.03
CA ASP A 12 -6.91 -0.31 -0.05
C ASP A 12 -6.57 -1.75 0.40
N PHE A 13 -5.34 -1.97 0.89
CA PHE A 13 -4.91 -3.28 1.39
C PHE A 13 -5.74 -3.78 2.56
N GLY A 14 -6.10 -2.89 3.48
CA GLY A 14 -6.94 -3.22 4.61
C GLY A 14 -8.32 -3.72 4.21
N ARG A 15 -8.93 -3.08 3.20
CA ARG A 15 -10.24 -3.44 2.68
C ARG A 15 -10.21 -4.74 1.88
N THR A 16 -9.22 -4.91 1.00
CA THR A 16 -9.20 -6.02 0.04
C THR A 16 -8.55 -7.30 0.58
N GLU A 17 -7.57 -7.17 1.46
CA GLU A 17 -6.77 -8.30 1.92
C GLU A 17 -6.96 -8.59 3.42
N VAL A 18 -7.02 -7.54 4.26
CA VAL A 18 -7.05 -7.74 5.72
C VAL A 18 -8.45 -8.07 6.22
N ALA A 19 -9.48 -7.36 5.76
CA ALA A 19 -10.86 -7.57 6.23
C ALA A 19 -11.33 -9.03 6.01
N PRO A 20 -11.14 -9.68 4.85
CA PRO A 20 -11.48 -11.09 4.69
C PRO A 20 -10.71 -12.05 5.62
N LEU A 21 -9.48 -11.68 6.00
CA LEU A 21 -8.68 -12.47 6.94
C LEU A 21 -9.15 -12.28 8.38
N ILE A 22 -9.67 -11.10 8.72
CA ILE A 22 -10.31 -10.86 10.01
C ILE A 22 -11.52 -11.78 10.17
N ASP A 23 -12.39 -11.90 9.17
CA ASP A 23 -13.56 -12.79 9.22
C ASP A 23 -13.14 -14.23 9.51
N ARG A 24 -12.18 -14.75 8.74
CA ARG A 24 -11.64 -16.11 8.95
C ARG A 24 -10.99 -16.30 10.32
N PHE A 25 -10.34 -15.28 10.86
CA PHE A 25 -9.74 -15.35 12.18
C PHE A 25 -10.80 -15.37 13.29
N LEU A 26 -11.85 -14.58 13.16
CA LEU A 26 -12.94 -14.53 14.15
C LEU A 26 -13.77 -15.81 14.16
N ASP A 27 -13.94 -16.49 13.01
CA ASP A 27 -14.54 -17.82 12.96
C ASP A 27 -13.77 -18.84 13.83
N LEU A 28 -12.43 -18.75 13.85
CA LEU A 28 -11.58 -19.61 14.68
C LEU A 28 -11.50 -19.14 16.14
N HIS A 29 -11.80 -17.89 16.42
CA HIS A 29 -11.63 -17.25 17.71
C HIS A 29 -12.81 -16.33 18.08
N PRO A 30 -14.02 -16.88 18.29
CA PRO A 30 -15.27 -16.11 18.43
C PRO A 30 -15.33 -15.20 19.67
N ALA A 31 -14.45 -15.40 20.65
CA ALA A 31 -14.37 -14.54 21.84
C ALA A 31 -13.39 -13.36 21.67
N VAL A 32 -12.78 -13.19 20.50
CA VAL A 32 -11.95 -12.04 20.13
C VAL A 32 -12.82 -10.99 19.42
N GLN A 33 -12.48 -9.72 19.61
CA GLN A 33 -13.07 -8.61 18.85
C GLN A 33 -11.94 -7.90 18.10
N ILE A 34 -12.15 -7.50 16.86
CA ILE A 34 -11.16 -6.74 16.09
C ILE A 34 -11.79 -5.42 15.65
N ALA A 35 -11.16 -4.31 16.04
CA ALA A 35 -11.47 -2.97 15.54
C ALA A 35 -10.43 -2.61 14.47
N LEU A 36 -10.86 -2.52 13.21
CA LEU A 36 -10.03 -2.16 12.07
C LEU A 36 -10.21 -0.68 11.72
N HIS A 37 -9.15 0.10 11.84
CA HIS A 37 -9.09 1.49 11.38
C HIS A 37 -8.30 1.60 10.09
N LEU A 38 -8.91 2.11 9.02
CA LEU A 38 -8.26 2.27 7.72
C LEU A 38 -7.76 3.71 7.54
N SER A 39 -6.46 3.86 7.31
CA SER A 39 -5.84 5.17 7.11
C SER A 39 -4.52 5.03 6.34
N ASP A 40 -4.31 5.88 5.32
CA ASP A 40 -3.03 6.01 4.61
C ASP A 40 -2.08 7.01 5.28
N GLY A 41 -2.56 7.73 6.30
CA GLY A 41 -1.76 8.67 7.10
C GLY A 41 -0.86 7.98 8.12
N VAL A 42 0.08 8.76 8.64
CA VAL A 42 0.89 8.34 9.80
C VAL A 42 -0.02 8.28 11.03
N VAL A 43 0.05 7.17 11.75
CA VAL A 43 -0.75 6.92 12.96
C VAL A 43 0.21 6.70 14.12
N ASP A 44 0.02 7.45 15.20
CA ASP A 44 0.71 7.18 16.47
C ASP A 44 0.00 6.02 17.19
N LEU A 45 0.72 4.89 17.31
CA LEU A 45 0.16 3.67 17.89
C LEU A 45 -0.10 3.80 19.40
N VAL A 46 0.70 4.60 20.10
CA VAL A 46 0.61 4.76 21.54
C VAL A 46 -0.53 5.73 21.89
N GLU A 47 -0.54 6.90 21.24
CA GLU A 47 -1.58 7.91 21.51
C GLU A 47 -2.99 7.43 21.14
N GLN A 48 -3.11 6.59 20.09
CA GLN A 48 -4.39 6.08 19.61
C GLN A 48 -4.75 4.69 20.16
N ASP A 49 -3.96 4.16 21.12
CA ASP A 49 -4.18 2.86 21.76
C ASP A 49 -4.36 1.72 20.74
N ILE A 50 -3.45 1.68 19.74
CA ILE A 50 -3.44 0.68 18.65
C ILE A 50 -2.47 -0.44 18.98
N ASP A 51 -2.97 -1.67 19.01
CA ASP A 51 -2.19 -2.87 19.29
C ASP A 51 -1.30 -3.29 18.12
N LEU A 52 -1.76 -3.07 16.87
CA LEU A 52 -1.14 -3.54 15.64
C LEU A 52 -1.37 -2.58 14.49
N ALA A 53 -0.31 -2.22 13.76
CA ALA A 53 -0.42 -1.56 12.47
C ALA A 53 0.16 -2.42 11.35
N LEU A 54 -0.55 -2.52 10.22
CA LEU A 54 0.00 -3.03 8.97
C LEU A 54 0.37 -1.83 8.08
N ARG A 55 1.67 -1.65 7.85
CA ARG A 55 2.19 -0.48 7.14
C ARG A 55 3.24 -0.85 6.10
N ASN A 56 3.22 -0.10 5.01
CA ASN A 56 4.25 -0.20 3.99
C ASN A 56 5.49 0.61 4.42
N GLY A 57 6.68 0.00 4.35
CA GLY A 57 7.94 0.66 4.73
C GLY A 57 8.66 1.34 3.58
N PRO A 58 9.74 2.13 3.83
CA PRO A 58 10.60 2.05 5.01
C PRO A 58 9.94 2.61 6.28
N LEU A 59 10.17 1.95 7.38
CA LEU A 59 9.75 2.43 8.70
C LEU A 59 10.83 3.37 9.23
N ALA A 60 10.41 4.51 9.78
CA ALA A 60 11.34 5.38 10.51
C ALA A 60 11.91 4.63 11.73
N ASP A 61 13.17 4.91 12.08
CA ASP A 61 13.78 4.42 13.31
C ASP A 61 12.91 4.86 14.50
N SER A 62 12.26 3.88 15.12
CA SER A 62 11.36 4.11 16.26
C SER A 62 11.51 2.99 17.27
N ALA A 63 11.08 3.23 18.51
CA ALA A 63 11.00 2.19 19.56
C ALA A 63 9.96 1.10 19.26
N LEU A 64 9.34 1.11 18.10
CA LEU A 64 8.32 0.17 17.64
C LEU A 64 8.97 -1.12 17.16
N LYS A 65 8.33 -2.26 17.43
CA LYS A 65 8.72 -3.53 16.86
C LYS A 65 8.07 -3.76 15.51
N ALA A 66 8.87 -4.04 14.50
CA ALA A 66 8.42 -4.33 13.16
C ALA A 66 8.76 -5.76 12.74
N ARG A 67 7.77 -6.48 12.23
CA ARG A 67 7.93 -7.80 11.61
C ARG A 67 7.60 -7.70 10.13
N LEU A 68 8.52 -8.13 9.26
CA LEU A 68 8.25 -8.25 7.83
C LEU A 68 7.15 -9.29 7.60
N MET A 69 6.09 -8.89 6.91
CA MET A 69 4.95 -9.73 6.55
C MET A 69 5.04 -10.16 5.09
N LEU A 70 5.21 -9.20 4.18
CA LEU A 70 5.34 -9.43 2.75
C LEU A 70 6.45 -8.54 2.15
N ARG A 71 7.18 -9.08 1.19
CA ARG A 71 8.03 -8.26 0.32
C ARG A 71 7.16 -7.59 -0.73
N GLY A 72 7.33 -6.29 -0.89
CA GLY A 72 6.60 -5.48 -1.85
C GLY A 72 7.51 -4.48 -2.55
N ARG A 73 7.06 -4.02 -3.71
CA ARG A 73 7.70 -2.95 -4.48
C ARG A 73 6.67 -1.97 -4.98
N ARG A 74 7.06 -0.75 -5.26
CA ARG A 74 6.22 0.17 -6.01
C ARG A 74 6.26 -0.17 -7.49
N VAL A 75 5.19 0.17 -8.20
CA VAL A 75 5.10 0.07 -9.65
C VAL A 75 4.41 1.31 -10.20
N VAL A 76 4.82 1.73 -11.39
CA VAL A 76 4.10 2.69 -12.22
C VAL A 76 3.25 1.88 -13.19
N CYS A 77 1.96 2.14 -13.28
CA CYS A 77 1.09 1.36 -14.15
C CYS A 77 -0.12 2.16 -14.64
N ALA A 78 -0.74 1.67 -15.70
CA ALA A 78 -2.03 2.11 -16.21
C ALA A 78 -2.74 0.95 -16.92
N ALA A 79 -4.01 1.15 -17.29
CA ALA A 79 -4.75 0.19 -18.09
C ALA A 79 -4.15 0.06 -19.50
N PRO A 80 -4.26 -1.12 -20.17
CA PRO A 80 -3.86 -1.29 -21.57
C PRO A 80 -4.49 -0.26 -22.52
N SER A 81 -5.74 0.13 -22.27
CA SER A 81 -6.45 1.14 -23.04
C SER A 81 -5.79 2.52 -22.97
N TYR A 82 -5.22 2.87 -21.80
CA TYR A 82 -4.46 4.11 -21.67
C TYR A 82 -3.15 4.05 -22.47
N TRP A 83 -2.39 2.97 -22.35
CA TRP A 83 -1.13 2.78 -23.08
C TRP A 83 -1.32 2.68 -24.60
N ALA A 84 -2.48 2.20 -25.08
CA ALA A 84 -2.80 2.16 -26.49
C ALA A 84 -2.94 3.56 -27.11
N ASN A 85 -3.38 4.55 -26.32
CA ASN A 85 -3.56 5.93 -26.77
C ASN A 85 -2.39 6.86 -26.38
N HIS A 86 -1.54 6.42 -25.46
CA HIS A 86 -0.41 7.18 -24.95
C HIS A 86 0.76 6.20 -24.81
N ALA A 87 1.76 6.30 -25.67
CA ALA A 87 2.92 5.42 -25.60
C ALA A 87 3.47 5.33 -24.19
N ALA A 88 3.74 4.09 -23.71
CA ALA A 88 4.26 3.91 -22.35
C ALA A 88 5.60 4.64 -22.18
N PRO A 89 5.85 5.27 -21.01
CA PRO A 89 7.07 6.02 -20.76
C PRO A 89 8.29 5.09 -20.76
N ASN A 90 9.38 5.52 -21.38
CA ASN A 90 10.66 4.81 -21.38
C ASN A 90 11.64 5.38 -20.35
N HIS A 91 11.41 6.61 -19.89
CA HIS A 91 12.19 7.28 -18.86
C HIS A 91 11.26 7.98 -17.87
N PRO A 92 11.65 8.15 -16.58
CA PRO A 92 10.82 8.83 -15.59
C PRO A 92 10.36 10.24 -15.99
N ASP A 93 11.17 10.99 -16.74
CA ASP A 93 10.84 12.34 -17.21
C ASP A 93 9.67 12.35 -18.21
N ASP A 94 9.44 11.25 -18.92
CA ASP A 94 8.33 11.13 -19.87
C ASP A 94 6.97 11.22 -19.16
N LEU A 95 6.92 11.01 -17.84
CA LEU A 95 5.71 11.18 -17.03
C LEU A 95 5.14 12.61 -17.09
N ALA A 96 5.94 13.60 -17.48
CA ALA A 96 5.47 14.97 -17.71
C ALA A 96 4.43 15.07 -18.84
N ALA A 97 4.44 14.13 -19.79
CA ALA A 97 3.49 14.02 -20.89
C ALA A 97 2.25 13.17 -20.55
N HIS A 98 2.20 12.56 -19.36
CA HIS A 98 1.12 11.69 -18.96
C HIS A 98 0.17 12.35 -17.95
N ASN A 99 -1.10 11.94 -17.99
CA ASN A 99 -2.07 12.26 -16.95
C ASN A 99 -1.81 11.37 -15.74
N CYS A 100 -1.07 11.89 -14.76
CA CYS A 100 -0.76 11.14 -13.53
C CYS A 100 -1.86 11.36 -12.50
N LEU A 101 -2.48 10.25 -12.05
CA LEU A 101 -3.51 10.25 -11.02
C LEU A 101 -2.82 10.30 -9.65
N VAL A 102 -2.96 11.40 -8.94
CA VAL A 102 -2.09 11.68 -7.80
C VAL A 102 -2.78 11.49 -6.45
N HIS A 103 -2.03 10.89 -5.52
CA HIS A 103 -2.33 10.91 -4.10
C HIS A 103 -1.55 12.08 -3.48
N PRO A 104 -2.19 13.25 -3.26
CA PRO A 104 -1.47 14.45 -2.87
C PRO A 104 -1.14 14.45 -1.39
N ARG A 105 -0.15 15.27 -1.03
CA ARG A 105 -0.04 15.76 0.35
C ARG A 105 -1.11 16.82 0.61
N PRO A 106 -1.55 17.03 1.86
CA PRO A 106 -2.49 18.09 2.17
C PRO A 106 -2.06 19.44 1.57
N GLY A 107 -2.99 20.10 0.86
CA GLY A 107 -2.73 21.40 0.22
C GLY A 107 -1.99 21.34 -1.11
N SER A 108 -1.75 20.16 -1.70
CA SER A 108 -1.06 20.00 -2.99
C SER A 108 -1.96 19.34 -4.03
N THR A 109 -1.80 19.73 -5.28
CA THR A 109 -2.43 19.11 -6.46
C THR A 109 -1.44 18.28 -7.29
N PHE A 110 -0.21 18.11 -6.81
CA PHE A 110 0.81 17.29 -7.45
C PHE A 110 1.39 16.29 -6.46
N SER A 111 2.07 15.29 -6.97
CA SER A 111 2.83 14.32 -6.19
C SER A 111 4.28 14.28 -6.66
N SER A 112 5.14 13.75 -5.81
CA SER A 112 6.56 13.51 -6.14
C SER A 112 6.80 12.01 -6.12
N TRP A 113 7.21 11.47 -7.27
CA TRP A 113 7.54 10.05 -7.42
C TRP A 113 9.03 9.86 -7.47
N SER A 114 9.53 8.89 -6.70
CA SER A 114 10.96 8.62 -6.59
C SER A 114 11.38 7.45 -7.47
N PHE A 115 12.45 7.62 -8.20
CA PHE A 115 13.05 6.67 -9.12
C PHE A 115 14.56 6.53 -8.85
N THR A 116 15.19 5.56 -9.49
CA THR A 116 16.65 5.44 -9.56
C THR A 116 17.05 5.45 -11.02
N VAL A 117 17.84 6.44 -11.41
CA VAL A 117 18.37 6.58 -12.77
C VAL A 117 19.89 6.50 -12.67
N GLU A 118 20.52 5.59 -13.40
CA GLU A 118 21.99 5.37 -13.37
C GLU A 118 22.55 5.21 -11.94
N GLY A 119 21.79 4.52 -11.07
CA GLY A 119 22.19 4.30 -9.67
C GLY A 119 21.99 5.52 -8.76
N ARG A 120 21.43 6.63 -9.25
CA ARG A 120 21.18 7.85 -8.47
C ARG A 120 19.69 8.03 -8.19
N PRO A 121 19.31 8.46 -6.97
CA PRO A 121 17.91 8.77 -6.68
C PRO A 121 17.49 10.03 -7.44
N VAL A 122 16.35 9.94 -8.13
CA VAL A 122 15.73 11.05 -8.87
C VAL A 122 14.28 11.16 -8.42
N THR A 123 13.81 12.39 -8.25
CA THR A 123 12.43 12.67 -7.89
C THR A 123 11.77 13.44 -9.03
N VAL A 124 10.69 12.87 -9.58
CA VAL A 124 9.90 13.48 -10.65
C VAL A 124 8.61 14.04 -10.06
N ARG A 125 8.35 15.31 -10.32
CA ARG A 125 7.07 15.94 -10.00
C ARG A 125 6.04 15.54 -11.04
N VAL A 126 4.96 14.91 -10.61
CA VAL A 126 3.87 14.46 -11.47
C VAL A 126 2.57 15.17 -11.11
N ALA A 127 1.72 15.40 -12.10
CA ALA A 127 0.43 16.02 -11.94
C ALA A 127 -0.57 15.42 -12.95
N GLY A 128 -1.85 15.70 -12.73
CA GLY A 128 -2.91 15.29 -13.63
C GLY A 128 -4.24 15.93 -13.25
N ASN A 129 -5.28 15.55 -13.96
CA ASN A 129 -6.60 16.14 -13.80
C ASN A 129 -7.47 15.46 -12.73
N ARG A 130 -6.93 14.45 -12.03
CA ARG A 130 -7.61 13.72 -10.96
C ARG A 130 -6.70 13.56 -9.77
N VAL A 131 -7.26 13.90 -8.61
CA VAL A 131 -6.57 13.91 -7.32
C VAL A 131 -7.49 13.25 -6.29
N ALA A 132 -7.00 12.27 -5.55
CA ALA A 132 -7.74 11.64 -4.46
C ALA A 132 -6.79 11.21 -3.33
N ASN A 133 -7.29 11.26 -2.11
CA ASN A 133 -6.59 10.75 -0.91
C ASN A 133 -6.97 9.29 -0.59
N ASP A 134 -7.64 8.62 -1.50
CA ASP A 134 -8.01 7.19 -1.42
C ASP A 134 -7.37 6.42 -2.57
N GLY A 135 -6.55 5.42 -2.22
CA GLY A 135 -5.84 4.60 -3.20
C GLY A 135 -6.74 3.73 -4.05
N GLY A 136 -7.90 3.31 -3.52
CA GLY A 136 -8.90 2.54 -4.26
C GLY A 136 -9.56 3.36 -5.36
N VAL A 137 -9.85 4.63 -5.10
CA VAL A 137 -10.37 5.57 -6.12
C VAL A 137 -9.34 5.77 -7.24
N LEU A 138 -8.07 6.00 -6.89
CA LEU A 138 -7.00 6.14 -7.90
C LEU A 138 -6.83 4.88 -8.73
N ARG A 139 -6.90 3.70 -8.10
CA ARG A 139 -6.86 2.40 -8.77
C ARG A 139 -8.02 2.25 -9.76
N GLN A 140 -9.25 2.59 -9.35
CA GLN A 140 -10.41 2.51 -10.23
C GLN A 140 -10.25 3.42 -11.45
N TRP A 141 -9.84 4.68 -11.26
CA TRP A 141 -9.60 5.58 -12.39
C TRP A 141 -8.50 5.09 -13.33
N ALA A 142 -7.47 4.41 -12.80
CA ALA A 142 -6.45 3.82 -13.66
C ALA A 142 -6.99 2.64 -14.47
N LEU A 143 -7.81 1.76 -13.87
CA LEU A 143 -8.51 0.67 -14.55
C LEU A 143 -9.44 1.17 -15.66
N ASP A 144 -10.11 2.29 -15.41
CA ASP A 144 -10.99 2.95 -16.38
C ASP A 144 -10.22 3.68 -17.52
N GLY A 145 -8.88 3.60 -17.51
CA GLY A 145 -8.02 4.16 -18.54
C GLY A 145 -7.85 5.67 -18.44
N HIS A 146 -8.04 6.27 -17.26
CA HIS A 146 -7.97 7.71 -17.09
C HIS A 146 -6.56 8.26 -16.86
N GLY A 147 -5.56 7.40 -16.63
CA GLY A 147 -4.19 7.86 -16.41
C GLY A 147 -3.29 6.84 -15.74
N VAL A 148 -2.13 7.33 -15.33
CA VAL A 148 -1.03 6.57 -14.74
C VAL A 148 -1.04 6.72 -13.23
N ILE A 149 -0.82 5.61 -12.50
CA ILE A 149 -0.65 5.62 -11.04
C ILE A 149 0.71 5.04 -10.64
N MET A 150 1.21 5.45 -9.47
CA MET A 150 2.27 4.74 -8.76
C MET A 150 1.68 4.10 -7.50
N ARG A 151 1.73 2.78 -7.40
CA ARG A 151 1.15 2.02 -6.28
C ARG A 151 2.11 0.96 -5.73
N ASN A 152 1.82 0.45 -4.54
CA ASN A 152 2.42 -0.79 -4.09
C ASN A 152 1.84 -1.95 -4.92
N ALA A 153 2.68 -2.80 -5.46
CA ALA A 153 2.25 -3.97 -6.22
C ALA A 153 1.34 -4.91 -5.40
N LEU A 154 1.50 -4.94 -4.07
CA LEU A 154 0.64 -5.71 -3.17
C LEU A 154 -0.82 -5.24 -3.18
N ASP A 155 -1.06 -3.93 -3.36
CA ASP A 155 -2.41 -3.36 -3.37
C ASP A 155 -3.19 -3.68 -4.66
N ILE A 156 -2.48 -3.98 -5.75
CA ILE A 156 -3.03 -4.15 -7.12
C ILE A 156 -2.58 -5.47 -7.76
N ARG A 157 -2.22 -6.47 -6.95
CA ARG A 157 -1.66 -7.74 -7.46
C ARG A 157 -2.62 -8.49 -8.39
N LYS A 158 -3.92 -8.41 -8.14
CA LYS A 158 -4.96 -9.06 -8.97
C LYS A 158 -5.05 -8.42 -10.34
N GLU A 159 -4.97 -7.11 -10.40
CA GLU A 159 -4.99 -6.31 -11.63
C GLU A 159 -3.72 -6.52 -12.47
N LEU A 160 -2.56 -6.64 -11.80
CA LEU A 160 -1.32 -6.98 -12.47
C LEU A 160 -1.33 -8.42 -13.01
N ALA A 161 -1.80 -9.39 -12.22
CA ALA A 161 -1.87 -10.79 -12.62
C ALA A 161 -2.86 -11.02 -13.77
N SER A 162 -3.97 -10.28 -13.80
CA SER A 162 -4.97 -10.35 -14.88
C SER A 162 -4.59 -9.53 -16.12
N GLY A 163 -3.55 -8.69 -16.05
CA GLY A 163 -3.21 -7.74 -17.11
C GLY A 163 -4.16 -6.54 -17.23
N ALA A 164 -5.08 -6.36 -16.28
CA ALA A 164 -5.97 -5.17 -16.25
C ALA A 164 -5.18 -3.88 -15.98
N LEU A 165 -4.04 -3.97 -15.29
CA LEU A 165 -3.03 -2.93 -15.20
C LEU A 165 -1.70 -3.48 -15.72
N VAL A 166 -0.99 -2.68 -16.51
CA VAL A 166 0.32 -3.01 -17.10
C VAL A 166 1.34 -2.00 -16.61
N THR A 167 2.48 -2.51 -16.15
CA THR A 167 3.57 -1.70 -15.59
C THR A 167 4.40 -1.02 -16.68
N ALA A 168 5.00 0.11 -16.29
CA ALA A 168 6.05 0.80 -17.04
C ALA A 168 7.13 1.27 -16.07
N LEU A 169 8.33 1.57 -16.57
CA LEU A 169 9.46 2.09 -15.78
C LEU A 169 9.96 1.13 -14.68
N ASP A 170 9.73 -0.17 -14.78
CA ASP A 170 10.08 -1.14 -13.74
C ASP A 170 11.56 -1.11 -13.36
N THR A 171 12.45 -0.85 -14.33
CA THR A 171 13.90 -0.76 -14.10
C THR A 171 14.33 0.46 -13.30
N PHE A 172 13.47 1.47 -13.23
CA PHE A 172 13.72 2.72 -12.50
C PHE A 172 13.09 2.74 -11.12
N VAL A 173 12.14 1.85 -10.83
CA VAL A 173 11.44 1.82 -9.55
C VAL A 173 12.12 0.81 -8.62
N THR A 174 13.04 1.29 -7.81
CA THR A 174 13.82 0.46 -6.88
C THR A 174 13.35 0.57 -5.42
N SER A 175 12.30 1.34 -5.16
CA SER A 175 11.83 1.59 -3.80
C SER A 175 11.25 0.35 -3.15
N ASN A 176 11.76 0.03 -1.94
CA ASN A 176 11.21 -0.98 -1.07
C ASN A 176 9.83 -0.52 -0.53
N ALA A 177 8.82 -1.32 -0.77
CA ALA A 177 7.46 -1.10 -0.28
C ALA A 177 6.93 -2.34 0.47
N ASN A 178 7.83 -2.99 1.22
CA ASN A 178 7.50 -4.16 2.04
C ASN A 178 6.39 -3.84 3.04
N LEU A 179 5.53 -4.81 3.30
CA LEU A 179 4.51 -4.74 4.33
C LEU A 179 5.08 -5.23 5.65
N TYR A 180 4.86 -4.46 6.71
CA TYR A 180 5.28 -4.79 8.07
C TYR A 180 4.08 -4.79 9.02
N ALA A 181 4.11 -5.73 9.97
CA ALA A 181 3.32 -5.68 11.18
C ALA A 181 4.11 -4.92 12.24
N VAL A 182 3.57 -3.79 12.70
CA VAL A 182 4.22 -2.88 13.65
C VAL A 182 3.40 -2.86 14.95
N THR A 183 4.08 -3.02 16.09
CA THR A 183 3.45 -3.00 17.41
C THR A 183 4.17 -2.02 18.34
N ALA A 184 3.42 -1.39 19.26
CA ALA A 184 3.99 -0.54 20.29
C ALA A 184 4.62 -1.42 21.39
N GLY A 185 5.92 -1.21 21.68
CA GLY A 185 6.64 -1.80 22.82
C GLY A 185 7.01 -3.28 22.71
N SER A 186 7.57 -3.81 23.82
CA SER A 186 8.20 -5.14 23.86
C SER A 186 7.23 -6.30 24.08
N VAL A 187 6.03 -6.07 24.57
CA VAL A 187 5.08 -7.13 24.97
C VAL A 187 3.72 -6.90 24.32
N SER A 188 3.55 -7.42 23.12
CA SER A 188 2.21 -7.61 22.58
C SER A 188 1.49 -8.75 23.32
N SER A 189 0.18 -8.60 23.54
CA SER A 189 -0.63 -9.66 24.16
C SER A 189 -0.62 -10.94 23.31
N GLN A 190 -0.89 -12.10 23.95
CA GLN A 190 -0.95 -13.38 23.23
C GLN A 190 -1.94 -13.32 22.04
N ARG A 191 -3.09 -12.68 22.19
CA ARG A 191 -4.08 -12.54 21.12
C ARG A 191 -3.52 -11.78 19.90
N VAL A 192 -2.77 -10.70 20.12
CA VAL A 192 -2.14 -9.92 19.05
C VAL A 192 -1.05 -10.76 18.35
N ARG A 193 -0.20 -11.47 19.11
CA ARG A 193 0.81 -12.35 18.51
C ARG A 193 0.18 -13.45 17.66
N THR A 194 -0.85 -14.12 18.18
CA THR A 194 -1.57 -15.18 17.45
C THR A 194 -2.21 -14.62 16.17
N PHE A 195 -2.77 -13.41 16.21
CA PHE A 195 -3.33 -12.78 15.03
C PHE A 195 -2.24 -12.40 14.00
N ILE A 196 -1.10 -11.85 14.42
CA ILE A 196 0.05 -11.58 13.54
C ILE A 196 0.54 -12.87 12.87
N ASP A 197 0.64 -13.98 13.62
CA ASP A 197 1.06 -15.27 13.08
C ASP A 197 0.02 -15.83 12.08
N PHE A 198 -1.26 -15.64 12.36
CA PHE A 198 -2.32 -16.00 11.43
C PHE A 198 -2.24 -15.18 10.14
N LEU A 199 -2.07 -13.87 10.24
CA LEU A 199 -1.88 -13.00 9.07
C LEU A 199 -0.64 -13.43 8.26
N ALA A 200 0.50 -13.69 8.93
CA ALA A 200 1.74 -14.09 8.25
C ALA A 200 1.60 -15.41 7.46
N LYS A 201 0.74 -16.32 7.92
CA LYS A 201 0.47 -17.60 7.24
C LYS A 201 -0.53 -17.46 6.07
N ASN A 202 -1.39 -16.46 6.10
CA ASN A 202 -2.51 -16.33 5.15
C ASN A 202 -2.36 -15.15 4.18
N LEU A 203 -1.50 -14.18 4.49
CA LEU A 203 -1.03 -13.19 3.52
C LEU A 203 0.04 -13.88 2.66
N VAL A 204 -0.35 -14.40 1.52
CA VAL A 204 0.58 -15.05 0.59
C VAL A 204 1.05 -14.01 -0.41
N ALA A 205 2.37 -13.96 -0.68
CA ALA A 205 2.90 -13.35 -1.89
C ALA A 205 2.70 -14.38 -3.02
N ASP A 206 1.84 -14.07 -3.99
CA ASP A 206 1.79 -14.83 -5.25
C ASP A 206 3.04 -14.55 -6.07
#